data_4f3b0e28c9daf9405b7a6dc9167e4b21
#
_entry.id   4f3b0e28c9daf9405b7a6dc9167e4b21
#
_cell.length_a   1.000
_cell.length_b   1.000
_cell.length_c   1.000
_cell.angle_alpha   90.00
_cell.angle_beta   90.00
_cell.angle_gamma   90.00
#
_symmetry.space_group_name_H-M   'P 1'
#
loop_
_entity.id
_entity.type
_entity.pdbx_description
1 polymer ?
#
loop_
_entity_poly.entity_id
_entity_poly.type
_entity_poly.pdbx_seq_one_letter_code
_entity_poly.pdbx_strand_id
1 'polypeptide(L)'
;ENIKHFAQRGVVYITLCHNGDNDICDSARGCNTHGGVSRFGEEAIREMNRNGIMVDLSHGGEKSFYDALEISTMPIVCSHSNSKALCDVPRNLTDDQMRALAKKGGVAHITLYKGFLKKEGEATVMDAIAHLEHAISVMGIDHVGVGTDFDGDGTVRGMADASEMINFTLHLLRRKYSE
;
A
#
# COMPACT_ATOMS: atom_id res chain seq x y z
N GLU A 1 11.99 -11.35 19.03
CA GLU A 1 13.27 -11.91 18.52
C GLU A 1 13.33 -11.92 17.00
N ASN A 2 12.32 -12.43 16.28
CA ASN A 2 12.33 -12.54 14.83
C ASN A 2 12.43 -11.19 14.11
N ILE A 3 11.74 -10.14 14.60
CA ILE A 3 11.79 -8.80 14.00
C ILE A 3 13.22 -8.24 14.05
N LYS A 4 13.90 -8.35 15.20
CA LYS A 4 15.30 -7.95 15.34
C LYS A 4 16.22 -8.74 14.41
N HIS A 5 15.99 -10.04 14.26
CA HIS A 5 16.76 -10.89 13.36
C HIS A 5 16.62 -10.44 11.90
N PHE A 6 15.41 -10.12 11.45
CA PHE A 6 15.17 -9.62 10.09
C PHE A 6 15.76 -8.23 9.87
N ALA A 7 15.66 -7.32 10.85
CA ALA A 7 16.29 -6.00 10.78
C ALA A 7 17.81 -6.11 10.58
N GLN A 8 18.48 -6.99 11.35
CA GLN A 8 19.92 -7.24 11.21
C GLN A 8 20.33 -7.82 9.85
N ARG A 9 19.39 -8.36 9.09
CA ARG A 9 19.59 -8.89 7.73
C ARG A 9 19.19 -7.90 6.64
N GLY A 10 18.83 -6.65 7.00
CA GLY A 10 18.53 -5.59 6.06
C GLY A 10 17.09 -5.54 5.58
N VAL A 11 16.16 -6.23 6.25
CA VAL A 11 14.72 -6.06 5.98
C VAL A 11 14.31 -4.66 6.42
N VAL A 12 13.71 -3.89 5.52
CA VAL A 12 13.35 -2.47 5.74
C VAL A 12 11.87 -2.27 6.01
N TYR A 13 10.99 -3.18 5.58
CA TYR A 13 9.57 -3.17 5.93
C TYR A 13 9.00 -4.58 6.02
N ILE A 14 7.88 -4.72 6.73
CA ILE A 14 7.13 -5.98 6.85
C ILE A 14 5.64 -5.68 6.70
N THR A 15 4.98 -6.37 5.77
CA THR A 15 3.52 -6.34 5.61
C THR A 15 2.86 -7.15 6.73
N LEU A 16 1.89 -6.57 7.43
CA LEU A 16 1.32 -7.17 8.65
C LEU A 16 0.49 -8.43 8.38
N CYS A 17 -0.19 -8.50 7.25
CA CYS A 17 -0.99 -9.66 6.84
C CYS A 17 -1.03 -9.77 5.31
N HIS A 18 -1.61 -10.87 4.80
CA HIS A 18 -1.88 -11.05 3.38
C HIS A 18 -3.40 -11.16 3.13
N ASN A 19 -3.88 -12.14 2.37
CA ASN A 19 -5.30 -12.27 1.98
C ASN A 19 -6.22 -12.89 3.06
N GLY A 20 -5.72 -13.17 4.24
CA GLY A 20 -6.47 -13.67 5.39
C GLY A 20 -5.98 -13.07 6.69
N ASP A 21 -6.81 -13.12 7.72
CA ASP A 21 -6.43 -12.75 9.07
C ASP A 21 -5.30 -13.66 9.57
N ASN A 22 -4.43 -13.13 10.41
CA ASN A 22 -3.37 -13.86 11.08
C ASN A 22 -3.26 -13.41 12.54
N ASP A 23 -2.27 -13.91 13.29
CA ASP A 23 -2.10 -13.55 14.71
C ASP A 23 -1.82 -12.06 14.95
N ILE A 24 -1.46 -11.28 13.90
CA ILE A 24 -1.11 -9.86 13.99
C ILE A 24 -2.34 -8.96 13.81
N CYS A 25 -3.11 -9.18 12.73
CA CYS A 25 -4.23 -8.31 12.42
C CYS A 25 -5.22 -8.92 11.43
N ASP A 26 -6.36 -8.26 11.30
CA ASP A 26 -7.37 -8.59 10.31
C ASP A 26 -6.99 -8.03 8.94
N SER A 27 -7.21 -8.86 7.91
CA SER A 27 -7.01 -8.54 6.50
C SER A 27 -8.26 -7.88 5.89
N ALA A 28 -8.06 -7.08 4.83
CA ALA A 28 -9.17 -6.56 4.01
C ALA A 28 -10.01 -7.66 3.33
N ARG A 29 -9.49 -8.88 3.26
CA ARG A 29 -10.18 -10.08 2.76
C ARG A 29 -10.38 -11.14 3.83
N GLY A 30 -10.18 -10.79 5.09
CA GLY A 30 -10.35 -11.68 6.24
C GLY A 30 -11.77 -11.75 6.76
N CYS A 31 -11.90 -12.39 7.92
CA CYS A 31 -13.17 -12.63 8.62
C CYS A 31 -13.39 -11.71 9.82
N ASN A 32 -12.53 -10.71 10.02
CA ASN A 32 -12.56 -9.79 11.15
C ASN A 32 -12.40 -10.51 12.51
N THR A 33 -11.36 -11.33 12.61
CA THR A 33 -11.08 -12.21 13.75
C THR A 33 -10.76 -11.43 15.04
N HIS A 34 -10.05 -10.30 14.93
CA HIS A 34 -9.59 -9.50 16.08
C HIS A 34 -10.34 -8.19 16.25
N GLY A 35 -11.10 -7.74 15.23
CA GLY A 35 -11.67 -6.40 15.19
C GLY A 35 -10.60 -5.33 14.97
N GLY A 36 -9.54 -5.64 14.20
CA GLY A 36 -8.42 -4.77 13.89
C GLY A 36 -7.05 -5.42 14.16
N VAL A 37 -6.14 -4.67 14.78
CA VAL A 37 -4.82 -5.18 15.22
C VAL A 37 -4.99 -5.93 16.55
N SER A 38 -4.45 -7.16 16.64
CA SER A 38 -4.46 -7.95 17.86
C SER A 38 -3.47 -7.39 18.91
N ARG A 39 -3.57 -7.86 20.15
CA ARG A 39 -2.58 -7.52 21.19
C ARG A 39 -1.15 -7.94 20.80
N PHE A 40 -0.99 -9.11 20.18
CA PHE A 40 0.31 -9.55 19.65
C PHE A 40 0.78 -8.65 18.51
N GLY A 41 -0.13 -8.22 17.63
CA GLY A 41 0.14 -7.27 16.55
C GLY A 41 0.60 -5.92 17.06
N GLU A 42 0.01 -5.41 18.14
CA GLU A 42 0.47 -4.18 18.78
C GLU A 42 1.93 -4.29 19.24
N GLU A 43 2.28 -5.40 19.91
CA GLU A 43 3.66 -5.67 20.34
C GLU A 43 4.62 -5.77 19.14
N ALA A 44 4.18 -6.43 18.05
CA ALA A 44 4.95 -6.55 16.82
C ALA A 44 5.22 -5.18 16.16
N ILE A 45 4.21 -4.32 16.03
CA ILE A 45 4.35 -2.96 15.48
C ILE A 45 5.35 -2.14 16.33
N ARG A 46 5.23 -2.16 17.64
CA ARG A 46 6.15 -1.45 18.54
C ARG A 46 7.59 -1.96 18.40
N GLU A 47 7.76 -3.27 18.24
CA GLU A 47 9.08 -3.87 18.03
C GLU A 47 9.65 -3.55 16.65
N MET A 48 8.81 -3.48 15.60
CA MET A 48 9.23 -3.01 14.27
C MET A 48 9.77 -1.57 14.36
N ASN A 49 9.05 -0.67 15.03
CA ASN A 49 9.49 0.72 15.21
C ASN A 49 10.84 0.79 15.97
N ARG A 50 11.06 -0.01 17.02
CA ARG A 50 12.34 -0.04 17.77
C ARG A 50 13.52 -0.50 16.91
N ASN A 51 13.27 -1.35 15.91
CA ASN A 51 14.31 -1.92 15.06
C ASN A 51 14.43 -1.22 13.69
N GLY A 52 13.73 -0.11 13.47
CA GLY A 52 13.80 0.65 12.22
C GLY A 52 13.15 -0.07 11.02
N ILE A 53 12.22 -0.99 11.28
CA ILE A 53 11.43 -1.66 10.23
C ILE A 53 10.12 -0.88 10.05
N MET A 54 9.83 -0.45 8.83
CA MET A 54 8.55 0.19 8.49
C MET A 54 7.41 -0.83 8.54
N VAL A 55 6.26 -0.37 9.02
CA VAL A 55 5.01 -1.12 8.97
C VAL A 55 4.37 -0.92 7.59
N ASP A 56 4.05 -2.02 6.91
CA ASP A 56 3.30 -1.99 5.66
C ASP A 56 1.87 -2.48 5.90
N LEU A 57 0.91 -1.66 5.51
CA LEU A 57 -0.53 -1.90 5.67
C LEU A 57 -1.24 -2.35 4.39
N SER A 58 -0.50 -2.60 3.32
CA SER A 58 -1.10 -3.29 2.18
C SER A 58 -1.72 -4.62 2.63
N HIS A 59 -2.91 -4.95 2.17
CA HIS A 59 -3.77 -6.04 2.63
C HIS A 59 -4.50 -5.85 3.97
N GLY A 60 -4.09 -4.94 4.84
CA GLY A 60 -4.75 -4.70 6.12
C GLY A 60 -6.21 -4.26 5.96
N GLY A 61 -7.09 -4.75 6.82
CA GLY A 61 -8.46 -4.28 6.91
C GLY A 61 -8.53 -2.83 7.38
N GLU A 62 -9.64 -2.15 7.14
CA GLU A 62 -9.78 -0.72 7.48
C GLU A 62 -9.51 -0.44 8.97
N LYS A 63 -10.06 -1.27 9.85
CA LYS A 63 -9.81 -1.12 11.29
C LYS A 63 -8.34 -1.37 11.65
N SER A 64 -7.71 -2.41 11.07
CA SER A 64 -6.28 -2.69 11.25
C SER A 64 -5.41 -1.53 10.76
N PHE A 65 -5.82 -0.87 9.68
CA PHE A 65 -5.14 0.32 9.15
C PHE A 65 -5.11 1.45 10.17
N TYR A 66 -6.27 1.83 10.74
CA TYR A 66 -6.33 2.91 11.71
C TYR A 66 -5.66 2.55 13.04
N ASP A 67 -5.82 1.32 13.52
CA ASP A 67 -5.13 0.85 14.72
C ASP A 67 -3.60 0.93 14.57
N ALA A 68 -3.06 0.45 13.45
CA ALA A 68 -1.63 0.50 13.19
C ALA A 68 -1.10 1.95 13.08
N LEU A 69 -1.90 2.88 12.48
CA LEU A 69 -1.56 4.30 12.48
C LEU A 69 -1.49 4.90 13.89
N GLU A 70 -2.36 4.48 14.79
CA GLU A 70 -2.36 4.93 16.19
C GLU A 70 -1.18 4.35 16.96
N ILE A 71 -0.93 3.05 16.82
CA ILE A 71 0.10 2.32 17.55
C ILE A 71 1.52 2.72 17.10
N SER A 72 1.74 2.88 15.79
CA SER A 72 3.05 3.19 15.24
C SER A 72 3.49 4.61 15.61
N THR A 73 4.72 4.75 16.10
CA THR A 73 5.37 6.04 16.34
C THR A 73 6.14 6.56 15.12
N MET A 74 6.27 5.73 14.07
CA MET A 74 6.99 6.01 12.84
C MET A 74 6.05 6.09 11.65
N PRO A 75 6.44 6.74 10.54
CA PRO A 75 5.68 6.69 9.29
C PRO A 75 5.42 5.24 8.85
N ILE A 76 4.29 5.05 8.20
CA ILE A 76 3.81 3.76 7.71
C ILE A 76 3.73 3.81 6.18
N VAL A 77 3.81 2.65 5.53
CA VAL A 77 3.63 2.55 4.08
C VAL A 77 2.44 1.66 3.72
N CYS A 78 1.88 1.90 2.55
CA CYS A 78 1.10 0.92 1.81
C CYS A 78 1.88 0.59 0.54
N SER A 79 2.56 -0.54 0.53
CA SER A 79 3.52 -0.91 -0.53
C SER A 79 2.86 -1.15 -1.90
N HIS A 80 1.56 -1.52 -1.91
CA HIS A 80 0.79 -1.79 -3.13
C HIS A 80 -0.73 -1.68 -2.87
N SER A 81 -1.27 -0.46 -2.97
CA SER A 81 -2.70 -0.18 -2.74
C SER A 81 -3.17 0.99 -3.59
N ASN A 82 -4.36 0.86 -4.20
CA ASN A 82 -4.94 1.85 -5.09
C ASN A 82 -6.04 2.68 -4.41
N SER A 83 -6.73 3.52 -5.19
CA SER A 83 -7.79 4.41 -4.71
C SER A 83 -9.16 3.73 -4.77
N LYS A 84 -9.86 3.65 -3.65
CA LYS A 84 -11.20 3.09 -3.57
C LYS A 84 -12.24 3.95 -4.30
N ALA A 85 -12.00 5.27 -4.38
CA ALA A 85 -12.84 6.19 -5.13
C ALA A 85 -12.91 5.87 -6.64
N LEU A 86 -11.84 5.30 -7.23
CA LEU A 86 -11.81 4.91 -8.64
C LEU A 86 -12.18 3.44 -8.87
N CYS A 87 -11.85 2.57 -7.92
CA CYS A 87 -12.21 1.16 -7.98
C CYS A 87 -12.58 0.68 -6.57
N ASP A 88 -13.87 0.58 -6.29
CA ASP A 88 -14.39 0.18 -4.98
C ASP A 88 -14.25 -1.32 -4.76
N VAL A 89 -13.09 -1.69 -4.19
CA VAL A 89 -12.75 -3.04 -3.74
C VAL A 89 -12.09 -2.97 -2.34
N PRO A 90 -12.15 -4.05 -1.54
CA PRO A 90 -11.65 -4.03 -0.15
C PRO A 90 -10.16 -3.70 -0.01
N ARG A 91 -9.34 -4.00 -1.04
CA ARG A 91 -7.90 -3.80 -1.03
C ARG A 91 -7.45 -2.35 -1.32
N ASN A 92 -8.37 -1.51 -1.81
CA ASN A 92 -8.09 -0.12 -2.13
C ASN A 92 -8.38 0.79 -0.93
N LEU A 93 -7.60 1.87 -0.83
CA LEU A 93 -7.68 2.86 0.25
C LEU A 93 -8.80 3.86 -0.03
N THR A 94 -9.55 4.21 1.00
CA THR A 94 -10.44 5.38 0.98
C THR A 94 -9.64 6.68 0.98
N ASP A 95 -10.24 7.77 0.55
CA ASP A 95 -9.60 9.09 0.62
C ASP A 95 -9.26 9.50 2.06
N ASP A 96 -10.06 9.08 3.04
CA ASP A 96 -9.78 9.34 4.46
C ASP A 96 -8.59 8.54 4.97
N GLN A 97 -8.44 7.27 4.56
CA GLN A 97 -7.24 6.48 4.84
C GLN A 97 -6.00 7.13 4.21
N MET A 98 -6.09 7.58 2.95
CA MET A 98 -5.02 8.28 2.26
C MET A 98 -4.60 9.55 3.01
N ARG A 99 -5.55 10.40 3.40
CA ARG A 99 -5.27 11.62 4.19
C ARG A 99 -4.63 11.30 5.54
N ALA A 100 -5.12 10.27 6.23
CA ALA A 100 -4.58 9.82 7.51
C ALA A 100 -3.13 9.32 7.37
N LEU A 101 -2.84 8.56 6.31
CA LEU A 101 -1.50 8.06 5.99
C LEU A 101 -0.53 9.22 5.72
N ALA A 102 -0.91 10.17 4.85
CA ALA A 102 -0.11 11.35 4.54
C ALA A 102 0.15 12.21 5.78
N LYS A 103 -0.87 12.44 6.61
CA LYS A 103 -0.74 13.18 7.89
C LYS A 103 0.29 12.53 8.83
N LYS A 104 0.43 11.21 8.77
CA LYS A 104 1.43 10.44 9.54
C LYS A 104 2.84 10.48 8.90
N GLY A 105 3.00 11.13 7.73
CA GLY A 105 4.24 11.15 6.96
C GLY A 105 4.48 9.89 6.13
N GLY A 106 3.44 9.08 5.95
CA GLY A 106 3.49 7.82 5.22
C GLY A 106 3.35 7.98 3.71
N VAL A 107 3.50 6.88 2.98
CA VAL A 107 3.44 6.81 1.52
C VAL A 107 2.53 5.68 1.07
N ALA A 108 1.65 5.94 0.10
CA ALA A 108 0.89 4.91 -0.62
C ALA A 108 1.50 4.68 -2.01
N HIS A 109 1.71 3.42 -2.36
CA HIS A 109 2.25 3.03 -3.66
C HIS A 109 1.15 2.40 -4.51
N ILE A 110 0.98 2.92 -5.74
CA ILE A 110 -0.01 2.44 -6.70
C ILE A 110 0.45 1.10 -7.27
N THR A 111 -0.45 0.10 -7.24
CA THR A 111 -0.19 -1.23 -7.79
C THR A 111 -0.81 -1.42 -9.17
N LEU A 112 -0.21 -2.32 -9.96
CA LEU A 112 -0.66 -2.66 -11.30
C LEU A 112 -1.60 -3.89 -11.34
N TYR A 113 -2.00 -4.41 -10.18
CA TYR A 113 -2.97 -5.50 -10.17
C TYR A 113 -4.30 -5.04 -10.78
N LYS A 114 -4.66 -5.62 -11.92
CA LYS A 114 -5.80 -5.21 -12.76
C LYS A 114 -7.13 -5.08 -11.98
N GLY A 115 -7.40 -6.00 -11.05
CA GLY A 115 -8.63 -6.02 -10.26
C GLY A 115 -8.73 -4.90 -9.22
N PHE A 116 -7.64 -4.13 -8.97
CA PHE A 116 -7.64 -2.97 -8.10
C PHE A 116 -7.65 -1.65 -8.88
N LEU A 117 -7.40 -1.71 -10.18
CA LEU A 117 -7.44 -0.55 -11.07
C LEU A 117 -8.85 -0.30 -11.62
N LYS A 118 -9.55 -1.36 -12.03
CA LYS A 118 -10.92 -1.26 -12.53
C LYS A 118 -11.66 -2.58 -12.41
N LYS A 119 -12.99 -2.50 -12.31
CA LYS A 119 -13.86 -3.69 -12.16
C LYS A 119 -14.12 -4.40 -13.48
N GLU A 120 -14.14 -3.65 -14.59
CA GLU A 120 -14.53 -4.16 -15.90
C GLU A 120 -13.55 -3.71 -17.01
N GLY A 121 -13.41 -4.52 -18.04
CA GLY A 121 -12.55 -4.25 -19.18
C GLY A 121 -11.06 -4.51 -18.91
N GLU A 122 -10.24 -4.23 -19.91
CA GLU A 122 -8.80 -4.36 -19.85
C GLU A 122 -8.18 -3.19 -19.06
N ALA A 123 -7.38 -3.50 -18.06
CA ALA A 123 -6.60 -2.48 -17.35
C ALA A 123 -5.33 -2.12 -18.14
N THR A 124 -4.96 -0.85 -18.07
CA THR A 124 -3.83 -0.27 -18.79
C THR A 124 -2.97 0.58 -17.85
N VAL A 125 -1.79 0.94 -18.30
CA VAL A 125 -0.93 1.92 -17.59
C VAL A 125 -1.66 3.24 -17.34
N MET A 126 -2.63 3.61 -18.18
CA MET A 126 -3.41 4.84 -18.00
C MET A 126 -4.36 4.77 -16.81
N ASP A 127 -4.90 3.58 -16.51
CA ASP A 127 -5.71 3.38 -15.30
C ASP A 127 -4.84 3.53 -14.04
N ALA A 128 -3.60 3.00 -14.06
CA ALA A 128 -2.65 3.19 -12.96
C ALA A 128 -2.27 4.67 -12.76
N ILE A 129 -2.06 5.41 -13.84
CA ILE A 129 -1.79 6.85 -13.78
C ILE A 129 -2.99 7.61 -13.21
N ALA A 130 -4.22 7.25 -13.57
CA ALA A 130 -5.41 7.86 -12.99
C ALA A 130 -5.47 7.66 -11.46
N HIS A 131 -5.15 6.44 -10.97
CA HIS A 131 -5.05 6.18 -9.54
C HIS A 131 -3.92 6.98 -8.87
N LEU A 132 -2.76 7.12 -9.52
CA LEU A 132 -1.66 7.95 -9.04
C LEU A 132 -2.09 9.42 -8.91
N GLU A 133 -2.68 9.99 -9.95
CA GLU A 133 -3.13 11.39 -9.97
C GLU A 133 -4.21 11.65 -8.92
N HIS A 134 -5.15 10.71 -8.72
CA HIS A 134 -6.12 10.79 -7.63
C HIS A 134 -5.42 10.78 -6.26
N ALA A 135 -4.51 9.84 -6.02
CA ALA A 135 -3.77 9.77 -4.76
C ALA A 135 -2.95 11.06 -4.52
N ILE A 136 -2.29 11.61 -5.53
CA ILE A 136 -1.58 12.90 -5.44
C ILE A 136 -2.54 14.03 -5.06
N SER A 137 -3.73 14.07 -5.63
CA SER A 137 -4.73 15.10 -5.33
C SER A 137 -5.23 15.05 -3.88
N VAL A 138 -5.24 13.86 -3.27
CA VAL A 138 -5.73 13.62 -1.90
C VAL A 138 -4.62 13.74 -0.85
N MET A 139 -3.42 13.25 -1.16
CA MET A 139 -2.31 13.07 -0.21
C MET A 139 -1.18 14.09 -0.39
N GLY A 140 -1.04 14.67 -1.58
CA GLY A 140 0.15 15.40 -2.00
C GLY A 140 1.21 14.49 -2.63
N ILE A 141 2.04 15.06 -3.51
CA ILE A 141 3.01 14.30 -4.33
C ILE A 141 4.08 13.59 -3.49
N ASP A 142 4.46 14.13 -2.34
CA ASP A 142 5.48 13.57 -1.45
C ASP A 142 5.03 12.28 -0.73
N HIS A 143 3.75 11.94 -0.85
CA HIS A 143 3.14 10.80 -0.15
C HIS A 143 2.67 9.68 -1.10
N VAL A 144 3.07 9.73 -2.38
CA VAL A 144 2.62 8.77 -3.39
C VAL A 144 3.82 8.19 -4.15
N GLY A 145 3.78 6.87 -4.38
CA GLY A 145 4.78 6.14 -5.15
C GLY A 145 4.18 5.08 -6.06
N VAL A 146 5.03 4.24 -6.63
CA VAL A 146 4.65 3.10 -7.47
C VAL A 146 5.17 1.81 -6.84
N GLY A 147 4.26 0.88 -6.58
CA GLY A 147 4.52 -0.45 -6.04
C GLY A 147 3.87 -1.51 -6.93
N THR A 148 4.53 -1.83 -8.02
CA THR A 148 3.97 -2.53 -9.18
C THR A 148 3.31 -3.87 -8.89
N ASP A 149 3.88 -4.63 -7.93
CA ASP A 149 3.44 -5.98 -7.59
C ASP A 149 3.60 -6.96 -8.79
N PHE A 150 4.68 -6.81 -9.56
CA PHE A 150 4.92 -7.63 -10.76
C PHE A 150 5.03 -9.13 -10.47
N ASP A 151 5.54 -9.50 -9.31
CA ASP A 151 5.60 -10.88 -8.83
C ASP A 151 4.27 -11.40 -8.28
N GLY A 152 3.28 -10.51 -8.10
CA GLY A 152 1.92 -10.78 -7.61
C GLY A 152 0.81 -10.52 -8.65
N ASP A 153 1.04 -10.80 -9.93
CA ASP A 153 0.12 -10.54 -11.04
C ASP A 153 -0.13 -9.03 -11.32
N GLY A 154 0.75 -8.16 -10.87
CA GLY A 154 0.71 -6.71 -11.12
C GLY A 154 1.16 -6.37 -12.54
N THR A 155 0.38 -6.73 -13.57
CA THR A 155 0.69 -6.49 -14.97
C THR A 155 -0.51 -5.89 -15.70
N VAL A 156 -0.25 -4.86 -16.51
CA VAL A 156 -1.28 -4.19 -17.34
C VAL A 156 -0.74 -3.90 -18.73
N ARG A 157 -1.64 -3.68 -19.69
CA ARG A 157 -1.23 -3.27 -21.02
C ARG A 157 -0.49 -1.92 -20.97
N GLY A 158 0.72 -1.90 -21.54
CA GLY A 158 1.62 -0.74 -21.55
C GLY A 158 2.56 -0.65 -20.34
N MET A 159 2.47 -1.61 -19.39
CA MET A 159 3.41 -1.79 -18.30
C MET A 159 3.31 -3.24 -17.78
N ALA A 160 3.77 -4.19 -18.59
CA ALA A 160 3.66 -5.62 -18.31
C ALA A 160 4.76 -6.12 -17.35
N ASP A 161 5.91 -5.51 -17.36
CA ASP A 161 7.04 -5.85 -16.50
C ASP A 161 7.98 -4.65 -16.30
N ALA A 162 9.09 -4.85 -15.59
CA ALA A 162 10.04 -3.81 -15.24
C ALA A 162 10.71 -3.15 -16.47
N SER A 163 10.81 -3.83 -17.61
CA SER A 163 11.38 -3.26 -18.84
C SER A 163 10.50 -2.17 -19.45
N GLU A 164 9.20 -2.17 -19.14
CA GLU A 164 8.21 -1.21 -19.61
C GLU A 164 7.98 -0.03 -18.63
N MET A 165 8.70 0.04 -17.49
CA MET A 165 8.59 1.16 -16.53
C MET A 165 8.78 2.54 -17.17
N ILE A 166 9.57 2.62 -18.24
CA ILE A 166 9.76 3.84 -19.01
C ILE A 166 8.45 4.41 -19.56
N ASN A 167 7.48 3.56 -19.89
CA ASN A 167 6.17 3.99 -20.40
C ASN A 167 5.43 4.83 -19.36
N PHE A 168 5.48 4.42 -18.09
CA PHE A 168 4.88 5.16 -16.99
C PHE A 168 5.50 6.56 -16.87
N THR A 169 6.83 6.63 -16.85
CA THR A 169 7.58 7.90 -16.83
C THR A 169 7.22 8.80 -18.00
N LEU A 170 7.20 8.26 -19.23
CA LEU A 170 6.83 9.02 -20.43
C LEU A 170 5.41 9.60 -20.36
N HIS A 171 4.47 8.84 -19.81
CA HIS A 171 3.11 9.34 -19.62
C HIS A 171 3.03 10.46 -18.59
N LEU A 172 3.81 10.40 -17.49
CA LEU A 172 3.89 11.48 -16.50
C LEU A 172 4.52 12.74 -17.09
N LEU A 173 5.64 12.63 -17.84
CA LEU A 173 6.26 13.77 -18.53
C LEU A 173 5.30 14.45 -19.51
N ARG A 174 4.52 13.69 -20.28
CA ARG A 174 3.47 14.22 -21.16
C ARG A 174 2.38 14.98 -20.40
N ARG A 175 2.16 14.68 -19.13
CA ARG A 175 1.27 15.38 -18.20
C ARG A 175 1.95 16.54 -17.45
N LYS A 176 3.18 16.87 -17.84
CA LYS A 176 3.98 17.97 -17.29
C LYS A 176 4.44 17.77 -15.84
N TYR A 177 4.55 16.54 -15.37
CA TYR A 177 5.34 16.26 -14.18
C TYR A 177 6.82 16.52 -14.50
N SER A 178 7.56 17.13 -13.54
CA SER A 178 9.01 17.30 -13.66
C SER A 178 9.75 15.97 -13.47
N GLU A 179 10.98 15.91 -13.96
CA GLU A 179 11.92 14.82 -13.66
C GLU A 179 12.29 14.80 -12.19
#